data_9bd5b9cf2a38323026b8f2f8e61b209c
#
_entry.id   9bd5b9cf2a38323026b8f2f8e61b209c
#
_cell.length_a   1.000
_cell.length_b   1.000
_cell.length_c   1.000
_cell.angle_alpha   90.00
_cell.angle_beta   90.00
_cell.angle_gamma   90.00
#
_symmetry.space_group_name_H-M   'P 1'
#
loop_
_entity.id
_entity.type
_entity.pdbx_description
1 polymer ?
#
loop_
_entity_poly.entity_id
_entity_poly.type
_entity_poly.pdbx_seq_one_letter_code
_entity_poly.pdbx_strand_id
1 'polypeptide(L)'
;MIINKDKCVGCANCVPVCSVGAIFIGADGLAEINRDTCVECHNCHRSLSPEHLPPGLTRLIRRILKSVSLRFQPDPDVCPTDAFAPEDLEWPRIVRRAFSDPMVTHESTGVHGRGTEEVKTNDVSGRIKHGEVGLVVEFGRPGIGTYFRDVEEVTTALAKEKITFEAGNPVTQLMTDKTTGQIREDLLDEKVLSCIVEVTVKLEDTAAILGSLKQMSKTVKTVISIGASTVCDKDGSDPLRDILQNEGFGIGWAKVNLGLGRVANRYVSAGEA
;
A
#
# COMPACT_ATOMS: atom_id res chain seq x y z
N MET A 1 -14.91 -0.98 9.22
CA MET A 1 -16.05 -0.32 8.51
C MET A 1 -17.23 -1.25 8.45
N ILE A 2 -18.42 -0.79 8.81
CA ILE A 2 -19.69 -1.55 8.75
C ILE A 2 -20.74 -0.80 7.92
N ILE A 3 -21.67 -1.54 7.36
CA ILE A 3 -22.87 -1.00 6.70
C ILE A 3 -24.07 -1.30 7.57
N ASN A 4 -24.76 -0.26 8.02
CA ASN A 4 -26.00 -0.39 8.75
C ASN A 4 -27.12 -0.85 7.79
N LYS A 5 -27.54 -2.11 7.91
CA LYS A 5 -28.58 -2.72 7.08
C LYS A 5 -29.94 -2.02 7.22
N ASP A 6 -30.24 -1.44 8.39
CA ASP A 6 -31.52 -0.73 8.60
C ASP A 6 -31.55 0.60 7.85
N LYS A 7 -30.42 1.23 7.67
CA LYS A 7 -30.26 2.44 6.86
C LYS A 7 -30.10 2.14 5.38
N CYS A 8 -29.37 1.09 5.00
CA CYS A 8 -29.05 0.79 3.60
C CYS A 8 -30.30 0.62 2.73
N VAL A 9 -30.33 1.27 1.58
CA VAL A 9 -31.44 1.19 0.60
C VAL A 9 -31.04 0.43 -0.68
N GLY A 10 -29.81 -0.09 -0.74
CA GLY A 10 -29.31 -0.90 -1.85
C GLY A 10 -29.14 -0.15 -3.17
N CYS A 11 -28.80 1.14 -3.15
CA CYS A 11 -28.58 1.94 -4.37
C CYS A 11 -27.34 1.50 -5.16
N ALA A 12 -26.39 0.80 -4.53
CA ALA A 12 -25.15 0.29 -5.10
C ALA A 12 -24.04 1.33 -5.38
N ASN A 13 -24.20 2.60 -5.02
CA ASN A 13 -23.19 3.65 -5.26
C ASN A 13 -21.85 3.32 -4.58
N CYS A 14 -21.87 2.60 -3.46
CA CYS A 14 -20.67 2.21 -2.72
C CYS A 14 -19.85 1.10 -3.40
N VAL A 15 -20.42 0.34 -4.32
CA VAL A 15 -19.74 -0.79 -4.96
C VAL A 15 -18.54 -0.30 -5.81
N PRO A 16 -18.68 0.64 -6.75
CA PRO A 16 -17.57 1.11 -7.57
C PRO A 16 -16.55 1.95 -6.79
N VAL A 17 -16.91 2.48 -5.62
CA VAL A 17 -16.03 3.31 -4.78
C VAL A 17 -15.01 2.45 -4.02
N CYS A 18 -15.28 1.16 -3.83
CA CYS A 18 -14.39 0.27 -3.09
C CYS A 18 -13.14 -0.06 -3.90
N SER A 19 -11.98 0.44 -3.45
CA SER A 19 -10.69 0.29 -4.14
C SER A 19 -10.25 -1.16 -4.33
N VAL A 20 -10.70 -2.07 -3.45
CA VAL A 20 -10.32 -3.50 -3.47
C VAL A 20 -11.50 -4.43 -3.79
N GLY A 21 -12.65 -3.87 -4.20
CA GLY A 21 -13.82 -4.66 -4.57
C GLY A 21 -14.47 -5.43 -3.40
N ALA A 22 -14.29 -4.96 -2.16
CA ALA A 22 -14.84 -5.65 -0.98
C ALA A 22 -16.35 -5.41 -0.78
N ILE A 23 -16.96 -4.44 -1.47
CA ILE A 23 -18.38 -4.11 -1.33
C ILE A 23 -19.16 -4.71 -2.47
N PHE A 24 -20.25 -5.41 -2.15
CA PHE A 24 -21.14 -6.03 -3.12
C PHE A 24 -22.60 -5.91 -2.66
N ILE A 25 -23.54 -6.23 -3.54
CA ILE A 25 -24.98 -6.30 -3.18
C ILE A 25 -25.31 -7.75 -2.84
N GLY A 26 -25.72 -7.96 -1.60
CA GLY A 26 -26.14 -9.27 -1.09
C GLY A 26 -27.47 -9.75 -1.67
N ALA A 27 -27.83 -10.97 -1.32
CA ALA A 27 -29.09 -11.61 -1.76
C ALA A 27 -30.34 -10.85 -1.28
N ASP A 28 -30.23 -10.13 -0.16
CA ASP A 28 -31.29 -9.24 0.38
C ASP A 28 -31.43 -7.92 -0.42
N GLY A 29 -30.57 -7.70 -1.43
CA GLY A 29 -30.55 -6.49 -2.24
C GLY A 29 -29.93 -5.28 -1.55
N LEU A 30 -29.28 -5.47 -0.41
CA LEU A 30 -28.56 -4.43 0.33
C LEU A 30 -27.04 -4.59 0.17
N ALA A 31 -26.30 -3.53 0.43
CA ALA A 31 -24.86 -3.58 0.36
C ALA A 31 -24.27 -4.39 1.53
N GLU A 32 -23.24 -5.16 1.23
CA GLU A 32 -22.45 -5.95 2.16
C GLU A 32 -20.97 -5.73 1.96
N ILE A 33 -20.18 -5.94 3.02
CA ILE A 33 -18.72 -5.87 2.98
C ILE A 33 -18.16 -7.28 3.21
N ASN A 34 -17.39 -7.77 2.23
CA ASN A 34 -16.54 -8.93 2.46
C ASN A 34 -15.41 -8.52 3.41
N ARG A 35 -15.48 -9.04 4.63
CA ARG A 35 -14.54 -8.68 5.71
C ARG A 35 -13.11 -9.13 5.45
N ASP A 36 -12.92 -10.23 4.73
CA ASP A 36 -11.59 -10.75 4.41
C ASP A 36 -10.89 -9.88 3.35
N THR A 37 -11.67 -9.37 2.39
CA THR A 37 -11.16 -8.51 1.32
C THR A 37 -11.01 -7.06 1.76
N CYS A 38 -11.82 -6.59 2.72
CA CYS A 38 -11.79 -5.19 3.19
C CYS A 38 -10.46 -4.86 3.87
N VAL A 39 -9.80 -3.81 3.38
CA VAL A 39 -8.51 -3.31 3.90
C VAL A 39 -8.65 -2.15 4.89
N GLU A 40 -9.86 -1.82 5.32
CA GLU A 40 -10.19 -0.75 6.27
C GLU A 40 -9.66 0.65 5.85
N CYS A 41 -9.59 0.92 4.55
CA CYS A 41 -9.09 2.19 4.03
C CYS A 41 -10.07 3.37 4.18
N HIS A 42 -11.30 3.10 4.57
CA HIS A 42 -12.40 4.09 4.75
C HIS A 42 -12.74 4.92 3.50
N ASN A 43 -12.27 4.54 2.31
CA ASN A 43 -12.55 5.27 1.09
C ASN A 43 -14.06 5.38 0.79
N CYS A 44 -14.81 4.30 1.00
CA CYS A 44 -16.26 4.28 0.82
C CYS A 44 -17.01 5.30 1.72
N HIS A 45 -16.50 5.51 2.94
CA HIS A 45 -17.07 6.49 3.87
C HIS A 45 -16.69 7.94 3.50
N ARG A 46 -15.46 8.16 3.03
CA ARG A 46 -14.99 9.50 2.67
C ARG A 46 -15.45 9.99 1.31
N SER A 47 -15.64 9.07 0.36
CA SER A 47 -15.97 9.43 -1.02
C SER A 47 -17.46 9.51 -1.30
N LEU A 48 -18.31 9.10 -0.34
CA LEU A 48 -19.75 9.19 -0.47
C LEU A 48 -20.28 10.24 0.50
N SER A 49 -20.82 11.33 -0.04
CA SER A 49 -21.49 12.34 0.77
C SER A 49 -22.71 11.74 1.47
N PRO A 50 -22.80 11.82 2.81
CA PRO A 50 -23.95 11.28 3.52
C PRO A 50 -25.17 12.17 3.38
N GLU A 51 -26.29 11.61 2.99
CA GLU A 51 -27.62 12.20 3.13
C GLU A 51 -28.40 11.46 4.21
N HIS A 52 -29.41 12.10 4.76
CA HIS A 52 -30.20 11.54 5.87
C HIS A 52 -31.64 11.32 5.45
N LEU A 53 -31.87 10.84 4.22
CA LEU A 53 -33.22 10.50 3.79
C LEU A 53 -33.79 9.38 4.65
N PRO A 54 -35.12 9.41 4.95
CA PRO A 54 -35.75 8.34 5.71
C PRO A 54 -35.64 6.99 4.97
N PRO A 55 -34.97 5.97 5.56
CA PRO A 55 -34.72 4.71 4.86
C PRO A 55 -35.98 3.99 4.40
N GLY A 56 -37.04 3.96 5.24
CA GLY A 56 -38.30 3.34 4.93
C GLY A 56 -38.98 3.97 3.71
N LEU A 57 -39.06 5.28 3.66
CA LEU A 57 -39.63 6.02 2.52
C LEU A 57 -38.80 5.81 1.25
N THR A 58 -37.49 5.90 1.34
CA THR A 58 -36.59 5.70 0.21
C THR A 58 -36.69 4.28 -0.36
N ARG A 59 -36.81 3.26 0.50
CA ARG A 59 -37.07 1.85 0.07
C ARG A 59 -38.41 1.71 -0.61
N LEU A 60 -39.46 2.38 -0.10
CA LEU A 60 -40.77 2.37 -0.73
C LEU A 60 -40.75 2.97 -2.13
N ILE A 61 -40.17 4.17 -2.27
CA ILE A 61 -39.99 4.83 -3.56
C ILE A 61 -39.22 3.94 -4.53
N ARG A 62 -38.10 3.33 -4.08
CA ARG A 62 -37.32 2.40 -4.90
C ARG A 62 -38.14 1.20 -5.37
N ARG A 63 -38.99 0.66 -4.51
CA ARG A 63 -39.89 -0.48 -4.85
C ARG A 63 -40.92 -0.05 -5.91
N ILE A 64 -41.55 1.12 -5.75
CA ILE A 64 -42.48 1.68 -6.73
C ILE A 64 -41.83 1.89 -8.07
N LEU A 65 -40.68 2.54 -8.10
CA LEU A 65 -39.90 2.77 -9.34
C LEU A 65 -39.57 1.45 -10.03
N LYS A 66 -39.14 0.44 -9.28
CA LYS A 66 -38.87 -0.90 -9.83
C LYS A 66 -40.09 -1.55 -10.45
N SER A 67 -41.29 -1.37 -9.88
CA SER A 67 -42.55 -1.93 -10.43
C SER A 67 -42.96 -1.35 -11.77
N VAL A 68 -42.53 -0.13 -12.06
CA VAL A 68 -42.72 0.54 -13.37
C VAL A 68 -41.45 0.54 -14.24
N SER A 69 -40.52 -0.36 -13.97
CA SER A 69 -39.26 -0.54 -14.69
C SER A 69 -38.33 0.70 -14.68
N LEU A 70 -38.54 1.61 -13.74
CA LEU A 70 -37.65 2.72 -13.48
C LEU A 70 -36.62 2.39 -12.41
N ARG A 71 -35.46 2.99 -12.50
CA ARG A 71 -34.36 2.77 -11.56
C ARG A 71 -34.26 3.94 -10.58
N PHE A 72 -34.23 3.65 -9.28
CA PHE A 72 -33.82 4.63 -8.29
C PHE A 72 -32.30 4.82 -8.42
N GLN A 73 -31.89 6.03 -8.76
CA GLN A 73 -30.50 6.34 -9.04
C GLN A 73 -30.13 7.67 -8.37
N PRO A 74 -29.67 7.64 -7.11
CA PRO A 74 -29.10 8.84 -6.48
C PRO A 74 -27.78 9.23 -7.18
N ASP A 75 -27.32 10.42 -6.92
CA ASP A 75 -26.02 10.88 -7.44
C ASP A 75 -24.91 9.89 -7.06
N PRO A 76 -23.94 9.62 -7.96
CA PRO A 76 -22.96 8.54 -7.79
C PRO A 76 -22.09 8.66 -6.53
N ASP A 77 -21.86 9.89 -6.07
CA ASP A 77 -21.04 10.25 -4.92
C ASP A 77 -21.83 10.40 -3.62
N VAL A 78 -23.07 9.92 -3.59
CA VAL A 78 -23.98 10.09 -2.45
C VAL A 78 -24.34 8.73 -1.82
N CYS A 79 -24.31 8.67 -0.49
CA CYS A 79 -25.00 7.64 0.30
C CYS A 79 -26.33 8.25 0.81
N PRO A 80 -27.49 7.94 0.21
CA PRO A 80 -28.71 8.71 0.44
C PRO A 80 -29.26 8.59 1.85
N THR A 81 -28.83 7.60 2.61
CA THR A 81 -29.35 7.30 3.96
C THR A 81 -28.26 7.18 5.01
N ASP A 82 -27.05 7.62 4.72
CA ASP A 82 -25.91 7.57 5.65
C ASP A 82 -25.74 6.18 6.30
N ALA A 83 -25.59 5.16 5.47
CA ALA A 83 -25.57 3.78 5.94
C ALA A 83 -24.19 3.29 6.42
N PHE A 84 -23.10 4.06 6.18
CA PHE A 84 -21.75 3.69 6.62
C PHE A 84 -21.50 4.15 8.04
N ALA A 85 -20.85 3.28 8.82
CA ALA A 85 -20.36 3.62 10.14
C ALA A 85 -18.91 3.12 10.31
N PRO A 86 -18.01 3.98 10.84
CA PRO A 86 -16.71 3.54 11.31
C PRO A 86 -16.88 2.45 12.38
N GLU A 87 -15.90 1.59 12.50
CA GLU A 87 -15.83 0.51 13.48
C GLU A 87 -14.55 0.68 14.29
N ASP A 88 -14.64 0.48 15.58
CA ASP A 88 -13.45 0.37 16.42
C ASP A 88 -12.78 -0.96 16.13
N LEU A 89 -11.52 -0.88 15.71
CA LEU A 89 -10.74 -2.04 15.29
C LEU A 89 -9.75 -2.42 16.38
N GLU A 90 -9.71 -3.70 16.69
CA GLU A 90 -8.74 -4.30 17.59
C GLU A 90 -7.60 -4.96 16.79
N TRP A 91 -6.53 -5.27 17.50
CA TRP A 91 -5.43 -6.08 16.97
C TRP A 91 -5.93 -7.50 16.62
N PRO A 92 -5.52 -8.11 15.49
CA PRO A 92 -4.55 -7.61 14.50
C PRO A 92 -5.18 -6.71 13.40
N ARG A 93 -6.52 -6.66 13.29
CA ARG A 93 -7.23 -6.00 12.21
C ARG A 93 -6.95 -4.49 12.10
N ILE A 94 -6.61 -3.82 13.19
CA ILE A 94 -6.26 -2.39 13.19
C ILE A 94 -5.07 -2.09 12.25
N VAL A 95 -4.20 -3.07 12.01
CA VAL A 95 -3.05 -2.95 11.09
C VAL A 95 -3.52 -2.72 9.65
N ARG A 96 -4.66 -3.29 9.23
CA ARG A 96 -5.25 -3.00 7.91
C ARG A 96 -5.47 -1.51 7.74
N ARG A 97 -6.05 -0.86 8.75
CA ARG A 97 -6.33 0.57 8.73
C ARG A 97 -5.03 1.39 8.72
N ALA A 98 -4.07 1.03 9.55
CA ALA A 98 -2.80 1.73 9.63
C ALA A 98 -2.05 1.79 8.29
N PHE A 99 -2.13 0.72 7.49
CA PHE A 99 -1.48 0.65 6.18
C PHE A 99 -2.36 1.10 5.01
N SER A 100 -3.66 1.33 5.22
CA SER A 100 -4.58 1.58 4.11
C SER A 100 -5.32 2.91 4.18
N ASP A 101 -5.53 3.44 5.38
CA ASP A 101 -6.22 4.72 5.59
C ASP A 101 -5.21 5.87 5.56
N PRO A 102 -5.26 6.79 4.56
CA PRO A 102 -4.31 7.89 4.46
C PRO A 102 -4.46 8.93 5.59
N MET A 103 -5.52 8.86 6.38
CA MET A 103 -5.76 9.77 7.51
C MET A 103 -5.19 9.26 8.82
N VAL A 104 -4.70 8.03 8.85
CA VAL A 104 -4.06 7.44 10.04
C VAL A 104 -2.57 7.68 10.00
N THR A 105 -2.03 8.15 11.12
CA THR A 105 -0.59 8.37 11.30
C THR A 105 0.08 7.05 11.66
N HIS A 106 1.15 6.69 10.96
CA HIS A 106 2.02 5.60 11.35
C HIS A 106 2.87 6.00 12.57
N GLU A 107 2.90 5.18 13.59
CA GLU A 107 3.72 5.42 14.78
C GLU A 107 5.20 5.57 14.45
N SER A 108 5.70 4.76 13.52
CA SER A 108 7.11 4.75 13.11
C SER A 108 7.59 6.01 12.42
N THR A 109 6.69 6.71 11.71
CA THR A 109 7.08 7.88 10.90
C THR A 109 6.46 9.19 11.37
N GLY A 110 5.41 9.13 12.19
CA GLY A 110 4.64 10.29 12.59
C GLY A 110 3.89 11.00 11.46
N VAL A 111 3.85 10.41 10.27
CA VAL A 111 3.29 11.01 9.05
C VAL A 111 1.96 10.36 8.70
N HIS A 112 1.00 11.16 8.24
CA HIS A 112 -0.26 10.66 7.71
C HIS A 112 -0.05 9.89 6.41
N GLY A 113 -0.90 8.88 6.19
CA GLY A 113 -0.80 8.01 5.03
C GLY A 113 0.20 6.88 5.24
N ARG A 114 0.78 6.37 4.16
CA ARG A 114 1.74 5.28 4.20
C ARG A 114 3.17 5.76 4.42
N GLY A 115 3.32 6.90 5.10
CA GLY A 115 4.57 7.61 5.26
C GLY A 115 5.73 6.69 5.58
N THR A 116 6.55 6.43 4.57
CA THR A 116 7.88 5.91 4.73
C THR A 116 8.86 7.03 4.43
N GLU A 117 10.00 7.02 5.07
CA GLU A 117 11.12 7.82 4.60
C GLU A 117 11.61 7.17 3.31
N GLU A 118 10.97 7.52 2.23
CA GLU A 118 11.25 6.92 0.94
C GLU A 118 12.68 7.24 0.49
N VAL A 119 13.21 6.35 -0.31
CA VAL A 119 14.49 6.47 -1.03
C VAL A 119 14.70 7.85 -1.66
N LYS A 120 13.62 8.52 -2.09
CA LYS A 120 13.65 9.89 -2.64
C LYS A 120 14.17 10.96 -1.66
N THR A 121 14.26 10.69 -0.36
CA THR A 121 14.74 11.63 0.64
C THR A 121 16.24 11.46 0.94
N ASN A 122 16.93 10.60 0.22
CA ASN A 122 18.34 10.29 0.47
C ASN A 122 19.26 11.51 0.42
N ASP A 123 18.90 12.53 -0.36
CA ASP A 123 19.65 13.79 -0.41
C ASP A 123 19.72 14.49 0.95
N VAL A 124 18.74 14.27 1.80
CA VAL A 124 18.67 14.80 3.16
C VAL A 124 19.14 13.78 4.18
N SER A 125 18.67 12.54 4.09
CA SER A 125 18.94 11.48 5.07
C SER A 125 20.33 10.87 4.96
N GLY A 126 20.91 10.84 3.75
CA GLY A 126 22.22 10.23 3.49
C GLY A 126 22.30 8.73 3.79
N ARG A 127 21.16 8.02 3.82
CA ARG A 127 21.10 6.61 4.18
C ARG A 127 21.79 5.71 3.17
N ILE A 128 21.60 6.00 1.88
CA ILE A 128 22.21 5.25 0.78
C ILE A 128 23.50 5.96 0.41
N LYS A 129 24.60 5.25 0.51
CA LYS A 129 25.94 5.79 0.24
C LYS A 129 26.39 5.44 -1.18
N HIS A 130 27.45 6.08 -1.64
CA HIS A 130 28.09 5.73 -2.90
C HIS A 130 28.52 4.25 -2.90
N GLY A 131 28.18 3.50 -3.95
CA GLY A 131 28.39 2.06 -4.04
C GLY A 131 27.30 1.21 -3.38
N GLU A 132 26.25 1.86 -2.86
CA GLU A 132 25.05 1.20 -2.34
C GLU A 132 23.82 1.54 -3.22
N VAL A 133 22.84 0.65 -3.17
CA VAL A 133 21.54 0.81 -3.83
C VAL A 133 20.44 0.64 -2.79
N GLY A 134 19.54 1.60 -2.72
CA GLY A 134 18.28 1.47 -2.02
C GLY A 134 17.26 0.84 -2.93
N LEU A 135 16.71 -0.29 -2.53
CA LEU A 135 15.61 -0.94 -3.21
C LEU A 135 14.32 -0.77 -2.41
N VAL A 136 13.28 -0.40 -3.11
CA VAL A 136 11.92 -0.26 -2.59
C VAL A 136 11.05 -1.29 -3.29
N VAL A 137 10.52 -2.24 -2.55
CA VAL A 137 9.58 -3.24 -3.05
C VAL A 137 8.18 -2.84 -2.61
N GLU A 138 7.38 -2.38 -3.56
CA GLU A 138 5.98 -1.99 -3.32
C GLU A 138 5.05 -3.15 -3.63
N PHE A 139 4.07 -3.40 -2.75
CA PHE A 139 3.09 -4.46 -2.86
C PHE A 139 1.68 -3.90 -2.96
N GLY A 140 0.83 -4.57 -3.75
CA GLY A 140 -0.62 -4.36 -3.76
C GLY A 140 -1.15 -3.23 -4.63
N ARG A 141 -0.30 -2.44 -5.28
CA ARG A 141 -0.72 -1.36 -6.21
C ARG A 141 -0.83 -1.86 -7.65
N PRO A 142 -1.81 -1.33 -8.44
CA PRO A 142 -2.91 -0.45 -8.07
C PRO A 142 -4.14 -1.25 -7.61
N GLY A 143 -4.65 -0.97 -6.39
CA GLY A 143 -6.00 -1.38 -5.96
C GLY A 143 -6.25 -2.88 -5.72
N ILE A 144 -5.25 -3.76 -5.85
CA ILE A 144 -5.38 -5.20 -5.60
C ILE A 144 -5.30 -5.51 -4.11
N GLY A 145 -4.43 -4.77 -3.41
CA GLY A 145 -4.05 -5.06 -2.04
C GLY A 145 -3.08 -6.23 -1.93
N THR A 146 -2.57 -6.45 -0.74
CA THR A 146 -1.67 -7.56 -0.43
C THR A 146 -1.95 -8.13 0.95
N TYR A 147 -1.77 -9.44 1.13
CA TYR A 147 -1.72 -10.04 2.44
C TYR A 147 -0.29 -10.03 2.98
N PHE A 148 -0.12 -9.95 4.29
CA PHE A 148 1.22 -9.99 4.88
C PHE A 148 1.94 -11.33 4.64
N ARG A 149 1.23 -12.45 4.43
CA ARG A 149 1.85 -13.71 4.00
C ARG A 149 2.56 -13.59 2.63
N ASP A 150 1.99 -12.84 1.68
CA ASP A 150 2.64 -12.59 0.38
C ASP A 150 3.86 -11.68 0.54
N VAL A 151 3.81 -10.74 1.49
CA VAL A 151 4.95 -9.89 1.84
C VAL A 151 6.05 -10.71 2.52
N GLU A 152 5.69 -11.61 3.46
CA GLU A 152 6.64 -12.48 4.17
C GLU A 152 7.37 -13.42 3.20
N GLU A 153 6.69 -13.96 2.19
CA GLU A 153 7.34 -14.76 1.15
C GLU A 153 8.53 -14.03 0.53
N VAL A 154 8.36 -12.73 0.25
CA VAL A 154 9.41 -11.89 -0.33
C VAL A 154 10.46 -11.49 0.70
N THR A 155 10.06 -11.07 1.90
CA THR A 155 11.02 -10.63 2.93
C THR A 155 11.90 -11.78 3.43
N THR A 156 11.36 -12.98 3.56
CA THR A 156 12.15 -14.17 3.94
C THR A 156 13.10 -14.63 2.83
N ALA A 157 12.75 -14.42 1.57
CA ALA A 157 13.66 -14.68 0.46
C ALA A 157 14.77 -13.61 0.40
N LEU A 158 14.41 -12.33 0.54
CA LEU A 158 15.39 -11.23 0.59
C LEU A 158 16.37 -11.38 1.77
N ALA A 159 15.91 -11.85 2.92
CA ALA A 159 16.76 -12.06 4.09
C ALA A 159 17.86 -13.10 3.89
N LYS A 160 17.73 -13.97 2.89
CA LYS A 160 18.79 -14.94 2.50
C LYS A 160 19.91 -14.29 1.67
N GLU A 161 19.65 -13.12 1.15
CA GLU A 161 20.59 -12.33 0.35
C GLU A 161 21.40 -11.37 1.24
N LYS A 162 22.43 -10.74 0.68
CA LYS A 162 23.24 -9.73 1.38
C LYS A 162 22.52 -8.36 1.39
N ILE A 163 21.46 -8.26 2.18
CA ILE A 163 20.67 -7.05 2.29
C ILE A 163 20.61 -6.52 3.73
N THR A 164 20.21 -5.26 3.87
CA THR A 164 19.86 -4.67 5.16
C THR A 164 18.47 -4.07 5.06
N PHE A 165 17.53 -4.56 5.88
CA PHE A 165 16.20 -3.95 5.98
C PHE A 165 16.27 -2.58 6.64
N GLU A 166 15.55 -1.60 6.09
CA GLU A 166 15.41 -0.28 6.70
C GLU A 166 14.68 -0.36 8.03
N ALA A 167 15.36 0.00 9.11
CA ALA A 167 14.87 -0.17 10.47
C ALA A 167 13.62 0.67 10.79
N GLY A 168 13.51 1.85 10.18
CA GLY A 168 12.37 2.77 10.32
C GLY A 168 11.15 2.40 9.46
N ASN A 169 11.29 1.38 8.58
CA ASN A 169 10.18 0.98 7.72
C ASN A 169 9.07 0.28 8.51
N PRO A 170 7.78 0.65 8.32
CA PRO A 170 6.65 0.06 9.05
C PRO A 170 6.55 -1.46 8.93
N VAL A 171 6.84 -2.04 7.75
CA VAL A 171 6.82 -3.49 7.57
C VAL A 171 7.95 -4.16 8.36
N THR A 172 9.14 -3.56 8.36
CA THR A 172 10.29 -4.06 9.13
C THR A 172 9.99 -4.10 10.64
N GLN A 173 9.16 -3.17 11.13
CA GLN A 173 8.74 -3.15 12.54
C GLN A 173 7.74 -4.26 12.90
N LEU A 174 7.07 -4.83 11.92
CA LEU A 174 6.18 -5.98 12.10
C LEU A 174 6.92 -7.33 12.02
N MET A 175 8.22 -7.32 11.72
CA MET A 175 9.03 -8.54 11.69
C MET A 175 9.33 -9.01 13.12
N THR A 176 9.20 -10.32 13.35
CA THR A 176 9.63 -10.97 14.59
C THR A 176 11.14 -11.13 14.63
N ASP A 177 11.74 -11.34 13.45
CA ASP A 177 13.18 -11.45 13.27
C ASP A 177 13.59 -10.82 11.93
N LYS A 178 14.32 -9.71 12.01
CA LYS A 178 14.83 -8.98 10.84
C LYS A 178 15.90 -9.74 10.07
N THR A 179 16.56 -10.71 10.70
CA THR A 179 17.59 -11.53 10.03
C THR A 179 16.98 -12.62 9.16
N THR A 180 15.75 -13.03 9.45
CA THR A 180 15.02 -14.02 8.68
C THR A 180 13.93 -13.42 7.81
N GLY A 181 13.57 -12.16 8.05
CA GLY A 181 12.48 -11.46 7.34
C GLY A 181 11.08 -11.95 7.74
N GLN A 182 10.94 -12.74 8.79
CA GLN A 182 9.67 -13.28 9.26
C GLN A 182 8.79 -12.20 9.87
N ILE A 183 7.55 -12.13 9.41
CA ILE A 183 6.51 -11.25 9.94
C ILE A 183 5.78 -11.99 11.08
N ARG A 184 5.16 -11.23 11.96
CA ARG A 184 4.34 -11.80 13.04
C ARG A 184 3.23 -12.69 12.46
N GLU A 185 3.09 -13.90 13.01
CA GLU A 185 2.15 -14.92 12.55
C GLU A 185 0.69 -14.43 12.58
N ASP A 186 0.31 -13.66 13.61
CA ASP A 186 -1.04 -13.11 13.78
C ASP A 186 -1.42 -12.06 12.72
N LEU A 187 -0.45 -11.59 11.89
CA LEU A 187 -0.67 -10.63 10.82
C LEU A 187 -0.75 -11.27 9.43
N LEU A 188 -0.33 -12.51 9.24
CA LEU A 188 -0.19 -13.10 7.91
C LEU A 188 -1.48 -13.10 7.09
N ASP A 189 -2.62 -13.21 7.75
CA ASP A 189 -3.95 -13.17 7.15
C ASP A 189 -4.54 -11.75 7.04
N GLU A 190 -3.82 -10.75 7.51
CA GLU A 190 -4.27 -9.38 7.38
C GLU A 190 -3.95 -8.82 5.99
N LYS A 191 -4.99 -8.26 5.35
CA LYS A 191 -4.91 -7.65 4.02
C LYS A 191 -4.80 -6.14 4.13
N VAL A 192 -3.81 -5.55 3.45
CA VAL A 192 -3.62 -4.09 3.38
C VAL A 192 -3.75 -3.59 1.95
N LEU A 193 -4.06 -2.31 1.76
CA LEU A 193 -4.20 -1.70 0.43
C LEU A 193 -2.87 -1.72 -0.33
N SER A 194 -1.80 -1.42 0.36
CA SER A 194 -0.43 -1.58 -0.12
C SER A 194 0.55 -1.39 1.02
N CYS A 195 1.73 -1.96 0.88
CA CYS A 195 2.85 -1.69 1.77
C CYS A 195 4.16 -1.64 0.97
N ILE A 196 5.20 -1.20 1.63
CA ILE A 196 6.53 -1.01 1.05
C ILE A 196 7.54 -1.69 1.97
N VAL A 197 8.42 -2.47 1.37
CA VAL A 197 9.64 -2.99 2.03
C VAL A 197 10.83 -2.24 1.45
N GLU A 198 11.67 -1.70 2.30
CA GLU A 198 12.86 -0.97 1.92
C GLU A 198 14.11 -1.73 2.38
N VAL A 199 15.04 -1.91 1.46
CA VAL A 199 16.32 -2.56 1.75
C VAL A 199 17.48 -1.78 1.14
N THR A 200 18.63 -1.85 1.78
CA THR A 200 19.90 -1.38 1.22
C THR A 200 20.75 -2.57 0.84
N VAL A 201 21.34 -2.51 -0.35
CA VAL A 201 22.17 -3.56 -0.94
C VAL A 201 23.44 -2.94 -1.49
N LYS A 202 24.50 -3.73 -1.68
CA LYS A 202 25.67 -3.27 -2.42
C LYS A 202 25.38 -3.24 -3.92
N LEU A 203 25.97 -2.30 -4.62
CA LEU A 203 25.81 -2.16 -6.06
C LEU A 203 26.19 -3.47 -6.80
N GLU A 204 27.26 -4.15 -6.37
CA GLU A 204 27.73 -5.41 -6.94
C GLU A 204 26.77 -6.58 -6.77
N ASP A 205 25.95 -6.61 -5.70
CA ASP A 205 25.00 -7.67 -5.40
C ASP A 205 23.60 -7.39 -6.02
N THR A 206 23.37 -6.19 -6.56
CA THR A 206 22.04 -5.70 -7.00
C THR A 206 21.44 -6.57 -8.10
N ALA A 207 22.23 -7.00 -9.09
CA ALA A 207 21.73 -7.83 -10.19
C ALA A 207 21.12 -9.16 -9.70
N ALA A 208 21.81 -9.84 -8.78
CA ALA A 208 21.34 -11.11 -8.21
C ALA A 208 20.01 -10.92 -7.45
N ILE A 209 19.93 -9.84 -6.64
CA ILE A 209 18.73 -9.53 -5.85
C ILE A 209 17.54 -9.18 -6.74
N LEU A 210 17.76 -8.40 -7.81
CA LEU A 210 16.73 -8.10 -8.80
C LEU A 210 16.24 -9.37 -9.52
N GLY A 211 17.15 -10.29 -9.83
CA GLY A 211 16.83 -11.61 -10.37
C GLY A 211 15.93 -12.43 -9.43
N SER A 212 16.27 -12.47 -8.15
CA SER A 212 15.45 -13.11 -7.10
C SER A 212 14.06 -12.50 -7.00
N LEU A 213 13.96 -11.15 -6.95
CA LEU A 213 12.67 -10.44 -6.93
C LEU A 213 11.82 -10.73 -8.16
N LYS A 214 12.44 -10.82 -9.36
CA LYS A 214 11.76 -11.17 -10.61
C LYS A 214 11.20 -12.61 -10.60
N GLN A 215 11.86 -13.55 -9.93
CA GLN A 215 11.32 -14.90 -9.75
C GLN A 215 10.18 -14.90 -8.75
N MET A 216 10.32 -14.25 -7.60
CA MET A 216 9.29 -14.17 -6.58
C MET A 216 8.01 -13.48 -7.09
N SER A 217 8.11 -12.49 -7.96
CA SER A 217 6.94 -11.82 -8.55
C SER A 217 6.02 -12.76 -9.34
N LYS A 218 6.48 -13.98 -9.68
CA LYS A 218 5.68 -14.99 -10.39
C LYS A 218 4.89 -15.90 -9.44
N THR A 219 5.27 -15.97 -8.17
CA THR A 219 4.68 -16.88 -7.17
C THR A 219 3.71 -16.19 -6.24
N VAL A 220 4.02 -14.96 -5.83
CA VAL A 220 3.17 -14.18 -4.92
C VAL A 220 1.82 -13.82 -5.55
N LYS A 221 0.78 -13.81 -4.73
CA LYS A 221 -0.60 -13.53 -5.17
C LYS A 221 -0.96 -12.03 -5.13
N THR A 222 0.02 -11.18 -5.41
CA THR A 222 -0.14 -9.73 -5.43
C THR A 222 0.70 -9.12 -6.53
N VAL A 223 0.53 -7.83 -6.78
CA VAL A 223 1.38 -7.08 -7.70
C VAL A 223 2.56 -6.52 -6.94
N ILE A 224 3.75 -6.68 -7.53
CA ILE A 224 4.99 -6.09 -7.02
C ILE A 224 5.50 -5.07 -8.04
N SER A 225 5.92 -3.91 -7.55
CA SER A 225 6.73 -2.95 -8.30
C SER A 225 8.03 -2.64 -7.55
N ILE A 226 9.08 -2.37 -8.29
CA ILE A 226 10.41 -2.13 -7.72
C ILE A 226 10.84 -0.72 -8.06
N GLY A 227 11.19 0.07 -7.04
CA GLY A 227 11.93 1.30 -7.16
C GLY A 227 13.37 1.07 -6.74
N ALA A 228 14.30 1.71 -7.44
CA ALA A 228 15.72 1.64 -7.10
C ALA A 228 16.34 3.03 -7.14
N SER A 229 17.28 3.29 -6.24
CA SER A 229 18.06 4.53 -6.22
C SER A 229 19.48 4.27 -5.80
N THR A 230 20.38 5.07 -6.35
CA THR A 230 21.81 5.07 -5.98
C THR A 230 22.34 6.50 -5.99
N VAL A 231 23.53 6.67 -5.44
CA VAL A 231 24.26 7.93 -5.53
C VAL A 231 25.07 7.91 -6.84
N CYS A 232 24.86 8.91 -7.70
CA CYS A 232 25.61 9.04 -8.95
C CYS A 232 27.12 9.18 -8.70
N ASP A 233 27.92 8.78 -9.69
CA ASP A 233 29.35 9.01 -9.69
C ASP A 233 29.69 10.51 -9.79
N LYS A 234 30.96 10.86 -9.59
CA LYS A 234 31.41 12.27 -9.58
C LYS A 234 31.19 13.00 -10.91
N ASP A 235 31.17 12.26 -12.00
CA ASP A 235 30.90 12.77 -13.35
C ASP A 235 29.41 12.88 -13.68
N GLY A 236 28.53 12.47 -12.72
CA GLY A 236 27.08 12.47 -12.86
C GLY A 236 26.52 11.22 -13.52
N SER A 237 27.34 10.23 -13.83
CA SER A 237 26.86 8.95 -14.34
C SER A 237 26.08 8.16 -13.29
N ASP A 238 25.11 7.36 -13.75
CA ASP A 238 24.29 6.49 -12.91
C ASP A 238 24.80 5.05 -13.01
N PRO A 239 25.52 4.55 -11.99
CA PRO A 239 26.12 3.22 -12.04
C PRO A 239 25.09 2.08 -12.00
N LEU A 240 23.84 2.37 -11.64
CA LEU A 240 22.76 1.37 -11.59
C LEU A 240 22.10 1.14 -12.96
N ARG A 241 22.17 2.11 -13.86
CA ARG A 241 21.47 2.08 -15.14
C ARG A 241 21.83 0.85 -15.99
N ASP A 242 23.10 0.57 -16.13
CA ASP A 242 23.58 -0.57 -16.95
C ASP A 242 23.17 -1.91 -16.33
N ILE A 243 23.19 -2.01 -15.00
CA ILE A 243 22.72 -3.19 -14.26
C ILE A 243 21.24 -3.44 -14.57
N LEU A 244 20.39 -2.42 -14.44
CA LEU A 244 18.95 -2.56 -14.71
C LEU A 244 18.67 -2.95 -16.17
N GLN A 245 19.37 -2.37 -17.12
CA GLN A 245 19.22 -2.68 -18.55
C GLN A 245 19.66 -4.11 -18.85
N ASN A 246 20.78 -4.55 -18.33
CA ASN A 246 21.31 -5.92 -18.54
C ASN A 246 20.38 -6.98 -17.94
N GLU A 247 19.73 -6.68 -16.83
CA GLU A 247 18.71 -7.55 -16.20
C GLU A 247 17.34 -7.48 -16.90
N GLY A 248 17.23 -6.67 -17.97
CA GLY A 248 16.01 -6.55 -18.76
C GLY A 248 14.86 -5.83 -18.09
N PHE A 249 15.18 -4.91 -17.18
CA PHE A 249 14.18 -4.00 -16.59
C PHE A 249 13.96 -2.79 -17.50
N GLY A 250 12.69 -2.44 -17.71
CA GLY A 250 12.33 -1.17 -18.33
C GLY A 250 12.65 -0.03 -17.38
N ILE A 251 13.57 0.85 -17.78
CA ILE A 251 13.93 2.03 -16.98
C ILE A 251 12.95 3.14 -17.29
N GLY A 252 12.02 3.38 -16.37
CA GLY A 252 11.10 4.52 -16.41
C GLY A 252 11.56 5.65 -15.49
N TRP A 253 11.23 6.88 -15.83
CA TRP A 253 11.42 8.04 -14.95
C TRP A 253 10.32 8.00 -13.86
N ALA A 254 10.55 7.27 -12.76
CA ALA A 254 9.54 7.14 -11.72
C ALA A 254 9.35 8.45 -10.92
N LYS A 255 10.43 9.03 -10.40
CA LYS A 255 10.47 10.33 -9.74
C LYS A 255 11.89 10.90 -9.85
N VAL A 256 12.02 12.11 -10.38
CA VAL A 256 13.24 12.88 -10.32
C VAL A 256 13.07 13.93 -9.24
N ASN A 257 13.75 13.77 -8.10
CA ASN A 257 13.86 14.83 -7.13
C ASN A 257 14.96 15.79 -7.60
N LEU A 258 14.55 16.99 -7.97
CA LEU A 258 15.47 18.11 -8.08
C LEU A 258 15.84 18.50 -6.64
N GLY A 259 16.94 17.99 -6.11
CA GLY A 259 17.37 18.28 -4.75
C GLY A 259 17.44 19.78 -4.49
N LEU A 260 16.46 20.31 -3.77
CA LEU A 260 16.43 21.70 -3.31
C LEU A 260 17.09 21.86 -1.92
N GLY A 261 17.83 20.87 -1.46
CA GLY A 261 18.53 20.87 -0.19
C GLY A 261 20.02 21.17 -0.31
N ARG A 262 20.68 21.33 0.83
CA ARG A 262 22.14 21.37 0.88
C ARG A 262 22.69 20.01 0.46
N VAL A 263 23.60 19.98 -0.49
CA VAL A 263 24.31 18.75 -0.87
C VAL A 263 25.11 18.30 0.36
N ALA A 264 24.70 17.18 0.97
CA ALA A 264 25.56 16.52 1.96
C ALA A 264 26.87 16.13 1.27
N ASN A 265 27.98 16.26 1.98
CA ASN A 265 29.29 15.95 1.42
C ASN A 265 29.42 14.42 1.28
N ARG A 266 28.97 13.86 0.14
CA ARG A 266 28.74 12.43 -0.10
C ARG A 266 30.01 11.63 -0.36
N TYR A 267 31.13 12.33 -0.50
CA TYR A 267 32.43 11.77 -0.85
C TYR A 267 33.41 11.70 0.32
N VAL A 268 32.91 11.88 1.56
CA VAL A 268 33.74 11.57 2.73
C VAL A 268 33.83 10.06 2.83
N SER A 269 35.01 9.53 2.53
CA SER A 269 35.33 8.11 2.71
C SER A 269 35.05 7.69 4.16
N ALA A 270 34.52 6.49 4.37
CA ALA A 270 34.20 5.91 5.69
C ALA A 270 35.42 5.66 6.58
N GLY A 271 36.39 6.55 6.59
CA GLY A 271 37.62 6.53 7.38
C GLY A 271 38.03 7.88 7.97
N GLU A 272 37.25 8.95 7.73
CA GLU A 272 37.60 10.33 8.17
C GLU A 272 36.43 10.98 8.97
N ALA A 273 35.70 10.22 9.81
CA ALA A 273 34.74 10.76 10.77
C ALA A 273 35.10 10.34 12.18
#